data_63451d40565dd6d8d77ea0f252b50843
#
_entry.id   63451d40565dd6d8d77ea0f252b50843
#
_cell.length_a   1.000
_cell.length_b   1.000
_cell.length_c   1.000
_cell.angle_alpha   90.00
_cell.angle_beta   90.00
_cell.angle_gamma   90.00
#
_symmetry.space_group_name_H-M   'P 1'
#
loop_
_entity.id
_entity.type
_entity.pdbx_description
1 polymer ?
#
loop_
_entity_poly.entity_id
_entity_poly.type
_entity_poly.pdbx_seq_one_letter_code
_entity_poly.pdbx_strand_id
1 'polypeptide(L)'
;VLNHPEQVQPETKTHVLAVMESLNYHPNWFARGLNLGKTSTIALLVPNIESRRYREIMSGVETVALKKQRIVMLCNTHASPEEEAEYLKMVVGRQVDGLILASSVMGQEQRNALLGPNLPWVHIGPDEPGLCRNLCYINYEEGAYQMTTHLIKMGQKEITLLLDEAPLVEMRQITAGYRRALRELLPDAEEQILTEQDTPRGGYLITQRLLQNDTLPRAMITASSGQASGVLKALQDEKILVPERMALACLSDSSTCAILEPPLTALESPSRRLGMVAARMLFDNIEDNGEEGIGPQEVILQPKLKIRRSCGNTKPIYELFG
;
A
#
# COMPACT_ATOMS: atom_id res chain seq x y z
N VAL A 1 19.16 -18.70 33.05
CA VAL A 1 19.65 -17.34 32.84
C VAL A 1 18.96 -16.70 31.65
N LEU A 2 18.98 -17.30 30.46
CA LEU A 2 18.46 -16.68 29.23
C LEU A 2 16.92 -16.70 29.14
N ASN A 3 16.27 -17.71 29.70
CA ASN A 3 14.81 -17.86 29.59
C ASN A 3 14.06 -17.25 30.78
N HIS A 4 14.63 -17.31 31.97
CA HIS A 4 14.03 -16.82 33.22
C HIS A 4 15.11 -16.11 34.06
N PRO A 5 15.59 -14.93 33.63
CA PRO A 5 16.66 -14.20 34.31
C PRO A 5 16.27 -13.74 35.71
N GLU A 6 14.98 -13.66 36.00
CA GLU A 6 14.41 -13.33 37.31
C GLU A 6 14.50 -14.48 38.33
N GLN A 7 14.67 -15.71 37.88
CA GLN A 7 14.77 -16.91 38.73
C GLN A 7 16.25 -17.28 39.07
N VAL A 8 17.21 -16.48 38.61
CA VAL A 8 18.63 -16.77 38.76
C VAL A 8 19.30 -15.71 39.61
N GLN A 9 20.19 -16.13 40.54
CA GLN A 9 20.94 -15.21 41.36
C GLN A 9 21.80 -14.25 40.52
N PRO A 10 21.93 -12.97 40.90
CA PRO A 10 22.65 -11.95 40.11
C PRO A 10 24.10 -12.35 39.75
N GLU A 11 24.81 -12.97 40.68
CA GLU A 11 26.20 -13.44 40.47
C GLU A 11 26.29 -14.51 39.38
N THR A 12 25.38 -15.49 39.40
CA THR A 12 25.32 -16.56 38.39
C THR A 12 24.96 -15.99 37.03
N LYS A 13 24.04 -15.03 36.98
CA LYS A 13 23.63 -14.34 35.74
C LYS A 13 24.84 -13.61 35.14
N THR A 14 25.56 -12.83 35.92
CA THR A 14 26.75 -12.07 35.49
C THR A 14 27.84 -13.00 34.96
N HIS A 15 28.13 -14.09 35.70
CA HIS A 15 29.12 -15.06 35.27
C HIS A 15 28.77 -15.73 33.94
N VAL A 16 27.53 -16.20 33.79
CA VAL A 16 27.08 -16.86 32.53
C VAL A 16 27.15 -15.89 31.36
N LEU A 17 26.72 -14.63 31.51
CA LEU A 17 26.78 -13.63 30.45
C LEU A 17 28.23 -13.33 30.05
N ALA A 18 29.15 -13.22 31.00
CA ALA A 18 30.57 -13.01 30.72
C ALA A 18 31.21 -14.20 29.98
N VAL A 19 30.87 -15.43 30.35
CA VAL A 19 31.31 -16.64 29.62
C VAL A 19 30.76 -16.69 28.21
N MET A 20 29.49 -16.36 28.03
CA MET A 20 28.87 -16.28 26.68
C MET A 20 29.58 -15.26 25.81
N GLU A 21 29.87 -14.08 26.33
CA GLU A 21 30.59 -13.03 25.63
C GLU A 21 32.03 -13.48 25.27
N SER A 22 32.77 -14.10 26.22
CA SER A 22 34.13 -14.61 25.98
C SER A 22 34.18 -15.70 24.90
N LEU A 23 33.15 -16.50 24.78
CA LEU A 23 33.04 -17.58 23.80
C LEU A 23 32.36 -17.10 22.48
N ASN A 24 32.01 -15.82 22.36
CA ASN A 24 31.19 -15.29 21.27
C ASN A 24 29.94 -16.14 20.99
N TYR A 25 29.34 -16.67 22.08
CA TYR A 25 28.21 -17.54 22.01
C TYR A 25 26.90 -16.72 21.84
N HIS A 26 26.30 -16.82 20.70
CA HIS A 26 24.96 -16.28 20.45
C HIS A 26 23.94 -17.40 20.52
N PRO A 27 22.91 -17.28 21.38
CA PRO A 27 21.84 -18.27 21.44
C PRO A 27 21.20 -18.47 20.07
N ASN A 28 21.06 -19.72 19.65
CA ASN A 28 20.37 -20.01 18.41
C ASN A 28 18.86 -19.79 18.61
N TRP A 29 18.36 -18.68 18.09
CA TRP A 29 16.96 -18.29 18.20
C TRP A 29 16.02 -19.30 17.52
N PHE A 30 16.47 -19.99 16.46
CA PHE A 30 15.71 -21.05 15.81
C PHE A 30 15.53 -22.29 16.73
N ALA A 31 16.59 -22.69 17.44
CA ALA A 31 16.49 -23.79 18.39
C ALA A 31 15.59 -23.44 19.59
N ARG A 32 15.58 -22.17 20.01
CA ARG A 32 14.69 -21.66 21.05
C ARG A 32 13.24 -21.60 20.58
N GLY A 33 13.02 -21.18 19.34
CA GLY A 33 11.69 -21.13 18.72
C GLY A 33 11.03 -22.50 18.60
N LEU A 34 11.81 -23.53 18.27
CA LEU A 34 11.37 -24.94 18.24
C LEU A 34 10.80 -25.40 19.59
N ASN A 35 11.42 -25.00 20.69
CA ASN A 35 10.97 -25.39 22.04
C ASN A 35 9.75 -24.59 22.53
N LEU A 36 9.57 -23.36 22.01
CA LEU A 36 8.49 -22.45 22.44
C LEU A 36 7.33 -22.39 21.45
N GLY A 37 7.43 -23.06 20.29
CA GLY A 37 6.43 -23.00 19.23
C GLY A 37 6.26 -21.61 18.59
N LYS A 38 7.24 -20.70 18.80
CA LYS A 38 7.20 -19.30 18.29
C LYS A 38 8.53 -18.97 17.61
N THR A 39 8.47 -18.51 16.37
CA THR A 39 9.66 -18.21 15.56
C THR A 39 10.15 -16.76 15.70
N SER A 40 9.40 -15.91 16.39
CA SER A 40 9.62 -14.46 16.47
C SER A 40 9.69 -13.79 15.10
N THR A 41 9.03 -14.38 14.10
CA THR A 41 9.00 -13.91 12.71
C THR A 41 7.57 -13.75 12.24
N ILE A 42 7.29 -12.64 11.59
CA ILE A 42 6.05 -12.43 10.84
C ILE A 42 6.38 -12.31 9.35
N ALA A 43 5.44 -12.71 8.50
CA ALA A 43 5.57 -12.52 7.05
C ALA A 43 4.78 -11.28 6.60
N LEU A 44 5.34 -10.58 5.62
CA LEU A 44 4.66 -9.52 4.88
C LEU A 44 4.73 -9.85 3.40
N LEU A 45 3.59 -10.16 2.79
CA LEU A 45 3.46 -10.37 1.35
C LEU A 45 2.99 -9.08 0.70
N VAL A 46 3.69 -8.66 -0.36
CA VAL A 46 3.34 -7.46 -1.15
C VAL A 46 3.42 -7.77 -2.65
N PRO A 47 2.57 -7.17 -3.49
CA PRO A 47 2.59 -7.44 -4.92
C PRO A 47 3.75 -6.77 -5.67
N ASN A 48 4.32 -5.68 -5.15
CA ASN A 48 5.40 -4.96 -5.81
C ASN A 48 6.23 -4.13 -4.82
N ILE A 49 7.47 -4.54 -4.57
CA ILE A 49 8.40 -3.83 -3.68
C ILE A 49 8.93 -2.51 -4.26
N GLU A 50 8.82 -2.31 -5.56
CA GLU A 50 9.25 -1.06 -6.21
C GLU A 50 8.21 0.05 -6.02
N SER A 51 6.95 -0.31 -5.78
CA SER A 51 5.90 0.65 -5.49
C SER A 51 6.16 1.37 -4.16
N ARG A 52 6.11 2.71 -4.20
CA ARG A 52 6.26 3.54 -3.00
C ARG A 52 5.27 3.16 -1.90
N ARG A 53 4.04 2.86 -2.26
CA ARG A 53 2.98 2.48 -1.33
C ARG A 53 3.40 1.28 -0.47
N TYR A 54 3.89 0.21 -1.10
CA TYR A 54 4.26 -1.00 -0.36
C TYR A 54 5.54 -0.80 0.45
N ARG A 55 6.48 0.03 0.01
CA ARG A 55 7.64 0.43 0.82
C ARG A 55 7.24 1.19 2.08
N GLU A 56 6.25 2.09 1.99
CA GLU A 56 5.72 2.80 3.15
C GLU A 56 4.97 1.87 4.11
N ILE A 57 4.16 0.93 3.58
CA ILE A 57 3.51 -0.11 4.38
C ILE A 57 4.56 -0.93 5.12
N MET A 58 5.59 -1.43 4.43
CA MET A 58 6.71 -2.19 5.02
C MET A 58 7.37 -1.39 6.15
N SER A 59 7.71 -0.12 5.91
CA SER A 59 8.29 0.76 6.95
C SER A 59 7.39 0.92 8.18
N GLY A 60 6.07 0.96 7.97
CA GLY A 60 5.08 0.98 9.05
C GLY A 60 5.07 -0.32 9.85
N VAL A 61 5.03 -1.46 9.16
CA VAL A 61 5.06 -2.80 9.76
C VAL A 61 6.34 -3.00 10.56
N GLU A 62 7.51 -2.70 9.97
CA GLU A 62 8.81 -2.82 10.62
C GLU A 62 8.90 -1.99 11.90
N THR A 63 8.39 -0.75 11.87
CA THR A 63 8.37 0.14 13.05
C THR A 63 7.67 -0.50 14.25
N VAL A 64 6.59 -1.25 14.03
CA VAL A 64 5.85 -1.93 15.10
C VAL A 64 6.50 -3.26 15.46
N ALA A 65 6.93 -4.05 14.47
CA ALA A 65 7.58 -5.35 14.65
C ALA A 65 8.87 -5.23 15.48
N LEU A 66 9.70 -4.22 15.21
CA LEU A 66 10.94 -3.97 15.98
C LEU A 66 10.65 -3.72 17.46
N LYS A 67 9.60 -2.95 17.80
CA LYS A 67 9.19 -2.71 19.20
C LYS A 67 8.72 -3.98 19.91
N LYS A 68 8.17 -4.93 19.16
CA LYS A 68 7.74 -6.24 19.63
C LYS A 68 8.86 -7.31 19.53
N GLN A 69 10.09 -6.90 19.19
CA GLN A 69 11.25 -7.80 19.00
C GLN A 69 10.95 -8.93 17.98
N ARG A 70 10.28 -8.58 16.87
CA ARG A 70 9.92 -9.51 15.78
C ARG A 70 10.66 -9.15 14.51
N ILE A 71 11.03 -10.18 13.75
CA ILE A 71 11.61 -10.04 12.40
C ILE A 71 10.49 -10.04 11.37
N VAL A 72 10.63 -9.20 10.35
CA VAL A 72 9.70 -9.18 9.21
C VAL A 72 10.35 -9.89 8.02
N MET A 73 9.74 -10.96 7.55
CA MET A 73 10.10 -11.63 6.32
C MET A 73 9.28 -11.03 5.18
N LEU A 74 9.93 -10.34 4.26
CA LEU A 74 9.29 -9.71 3.11
C LEU A 74 9.23 -10.70 1.93
N CYS A 75 8.05 -10.86 1.33
CA CYS A 75 7.82 -11.66 0.14
C CYS A 75 7.20 -10.78 -0.96
N ASN A 76 7.83 -10.73 -2.14
CA ASN A 76 7.32 -10.02 -3.30
C ASN A 76 6.63 -10.99 -4.24
N THR A 77 5.31 -10.84 -4.43
CA THR A 77 4.49 -11.78 -5.23
C THR A 77 4.37 -11.37 -6.70
N HIS A 78 4.97 -10.25 -7.10
CA HIS A 78 4.91 -9.70 -8.46
C HIS A 78 3.47 -9.58 -9.03
N ALA A 79 2.48 -9.43 -8.15
CA ALA A 79 1.06 -9.49 -8.49
C ALA A 79 0.65 -10.77 -9.25
N SER A 80 1.37 -11.89 -9.05
CA SER A 80 1.07 -13.21 -9.62
C SER A 80 0.32 -14.06 -8.60
N PRO A 81 -0.87 -14.59 -8.94
CA PRO A 81 -1.59 -15.50 -8.07
C PRO A 81 -0.81 -16.79 -7.77
N GLU A 82 0.01 -17.27 -8.73
CA GLU A 82 0.83 -18.46 -8.58
C GLU A 82 1.94 -18.24 -7.56
N GLU A 83 2.68 -17.12 -7.68
CA GLU A 83 3.74 -16.77 -6.73
C GLU A 83 3.17 -16.48 -5.34
N GLU A 84 2.02 -15.81 -5.26
CA GLU A 84 1.32 -15.58 -3.99
C GLU A 84 0.99 -16.93 -3.32
N ALA A 85 0.45 -17.90 -4.07
CA ALA A 85 0.14 -19.23 -3.55
C ALA A 85 1.38 -19.98 -3.07
N GLU A 86 2.50 -19.89 -3.78
CA GLU A 86 3.76 -20.50 -3.38
C GLU A 86 4.30 -19.90 -2.10
N TYR A 87 4.31 -18.55 -1.99
CA TYR A 87 4.73 -17.87 -0.76
C TYR A 87 3.82 -18.23 0.43
N LEU A 88 2.51 -18.28 0.25
CA LEU A 88 1.59 -18.70 1.31
C LEU A 88 1.89 -20.10 1.82
N LYS A 89 2.13 -21.07 0.94
CA LYS A 89 2.55 -22.44 1.32
C LYS A 89 3.87 -22.43 2.09
N MET A 90 4.86 -21.67 1.62
CA MET A 90 6.16 -21.56 2.30
C MET A 90 6.05 -20.93 3.67
N VAL A 91 5.26 -19.88 3.82
CA VAL A 91 5.04 -19.14 5.09
C VAL A 91 4.36 -20.04 6.11
N VAL A 92 3.29 -20.76 5.71
CA VAL A 92 2.59 -21.72 6.56
C VAL A 92 3.53 -22.87 6.96
N GLY A 93 4.30 -23.41 5.99
CA GLY A 93 5.25 -24.51 6.25
C GLY A 93 6.44 -24.12 7.13
N ARG A 94 6.80 -22.83 7.21
CA ARG A 94 7.89 -22.32 8.07
C ARG A 94 7.42 -21.88 9.44
N GLN A 95 6.14 -22.03 9.75
CA GLN A 95 5.55 -21.73 11.06
C GLN A 95 5.84 -20.29 11.52
N VAL A 96 5.70 -19.30 10.63
CA VAL A 96 5.76 -17.89 11.08
C VAL A 96 4.67 -17.63 12.11
N ASP A 97 4.90 -16.70 13.02
CA ASP A 97 3.97 -16.39 14.11
C ASP A 97 2.71 -15.66 13.59
N GLY A 98 2.78 -15.05 12.40
CA GLY A 98 1.66 -14.38 11.76
C GLY A 98 1.99 -13.82 10.38
N LEU A 99 0.95 -13.40 9.68
CA LEU A 99 1.04 -12.93 8.29
C LEU A 99 0.30 -11.60 8.10
N ILE A 100 0.92 -10.68 7.37
CA ILE A 100 0.26 -9.52 6.76
C ILE A 100 0.26 -9.74 5.25
N LEU A 101 -0.92 -9.77 4.65
CA LEU A 101 -1.10 -9.91 3.21
C LEU A 101 -1.59 -8.59 2.62
N ALA A 102 -0.75 -7.92 1.82
CA ALA A 102 -1.08 -6.64 1.22
C ALA A 102 -1.54 -6.83 -0.23
N SER A 103 -2.79 -6.42 -0.51
CA SER A 103 -3.37 -6.38 -1.86
C SER A 103 -3.28 -7.71 -2.60
N SER A 104 -3.89 -8.74 -2.04
CA SER A 104 -3.96 -10.07 -2.67
C SER A 104 -4.62 -10.02 -4.04
N VAL A 105 -4.05 -10.76 -4.98
CA VAL A 105 -4.61 -10.99 -6.32
C VAL A 105 -5.32 -12.34 -6.43
N MET A 106 -5.19 -13.19 -5.40
CA MET A 106 -5.88 -14.48 -5.33
C MET A 106 -7.34 -14.33 -4.92
N GLY A 107 -8.16 -15.27 -5.41
CA GLY A 107 -9.52 -15.47 -4.89
C GLY A 107 -9.51 -15.82 -3.40
N GLN A 108 -10.50 -15.32 -2.69
CA GLN A 108 -10.56 -15.43 -1.24
C GLN A 108 -10.69 -16.86 -0.72
N GLU A 109 -11.53 -17.69 -1.35
CA GLU A 109 -11.67 -19.10 -0.97
C GLU A 109 -10.33 -19.85 -1.06
N GLN A 110 -9.60 -19.63 -2.14
CA GLN A 110 -8.29 -20.25 -2.37
C GLN A 110 -7.27 -19.77 -1.32
N ARG A 111 -7.26 -18.48 -1.02
CA ARG A 111 -6.41 -17.89 0.02
C ARG A 111 -6.70 -18.49 1.40
N ASN A 112 -7.97 -18.53 1.79
CA ASN A 112 -8.37 -19.09 3.08
C ASN A 112 -8.04 -20.58 3.22
N ALA A 113 -8.15 -21.35 2.12
CA ALA A 113 -7.77 -22.76 2.09
C ALA A 113 -6.27 -22.97 2.33
N LEU A 114 -5.42 -22.04 1.83
CA LEU A 114 -3.97 -22.13 2.02
C LEU A 114 -3.52 -21.71 3.42
N LEU A 115 -4.14 -20.68 3.99
CA LEU A 115 -3.75 -20.14 5.30
C LEU A 115 -4.18 -21.03 6.46
N GLY A 116 -5.27 -21.76 6.31
CA GLY A 116 -5.83 -22.59 7.38
C GLY A 116 -6.37 -21.77 8.55
N PRO A 117 -6.93 -22.42 9.58
CA PRO A 117 -7.63 -21.74 10.69
C PRO A 117 -6.69 -21.20 11.78
N ASN A 118 -5.45 -21.67 11.86
CA ASN A 118 -4.60 -21.47 13.03
C ASN A 118 -3.56 -20.32 12.88
N LEU A 119 -3.29 -19.86 11.65
CA LEU A 119 -2.34 -18.78 11.44
C LEU A 119 -3.03 -17.42 11.62
N PRO A 120 -2.63 -16.60 12.61
CA PRO A 120 -3.10 -15.23 12.70
C PRO A 120 -2.68 -14.43 11.45
N TRP A 121 -3.63 -13.75 10.81
CA TRP A 121 -3.31 -12.92 9.66
C TRP A 121 -4.21 -11.70 9.54
N VAL A 122 -3.67 -10.68 8.87
CA VAL A 122 -4.34 -9.41 8.57
C VAL A 122 -4.26 -9.14 7.08
N HIS A 123 -5.37 -8.75 6.48
CA HIS A 123 -5.43 -8.30 5.10
C HIS A 123 -5.30 -6.77 5.01
N ILE A 124 -4.36 -6.30 4.20
CA ILE A 124 -4.29 -4.90 3.77
C ILE A 124 -4.92 -4.80 2.38
N GLY A 125 -6.16 -4.39 2.36
CA GLY A 125 -6.97 -4.25 1.14
C GLY A 125 -8.44 -4.39 1.49
N PRO A 126 -9.36 -3.84 0.69
CA PRO A 126 -10.77 -4.13 0.84
C PRO A 126 -11.02 -5.60 0.45
N ASP A 127 -11.85 -6.25 1.21
CA ASP A 127 -12.27 -7.63 0.96
C ASP A 127 -13.80 -7.70 0.87
N GLU A 128 -14.34 -8.83 0.45
CA GLU A 128 -15.79 -9.02 0.46
C GLU A 128 -16.31 -9.04 1.90
N PRO A 129 -17.45 -8.39 2.19
CA PRO A 129 -17.98 -8.31 3.54
C PRO A 129 -18.18 -9.70 4.19
N GLY A 130 -17.66 -9.86 5.40
CA GLY A 130 -17.90 -11.04 6.24
C GLY A 130 -16.91 -12.20 6.09
N LEU A 131 -15.89 -12.08 5.25
CA LEU A 131 -14.99 -13.18 4.94
C LEU A 131 -13.56 -13.04 5.51
N CYS A 132 -13.05 -11.82 5.76
CA CYS A 132 -11.81 -11.60 6.47
C CYS A 132 -12.09 -11.16 7.92
N ARG A 133 -11.42 -11.77 8.90
CA ARG A 133 -11.59 -11.39 10.30
C ARG A 133 -10.93 -10.06 10.64
N ASN A 134 -9.78 -9.76 10.00
CA ASN A 134 -8.99 -8.57 10.31
C ASN A 134 -8.52 -7.93 9.02
N LEU A 135 -9.08 -6.79 8.70
CA LEU A 135 -8.71 -6.06 7.49
C LEU A 135 -8.50 -4.57 7.76
N CYS A 136 -7.58 -3.97 7.05
CA CYS A 136 -7.40 -2.53 7.04
C CYS A 136 -7.06 -2.04 5.64
N TYR A 137 -7.59 -0.87 5.26
CA TYR A 137 -7.34 -0.31 3.93
C TYR A 137 -7.49 1.20 3.89
N ILE A 138 -7.06 1.79 2.79
CA ILE A 138 -7.29 3.19 2.46
C ILE A 138 -8.52 3.27 1.56
N ASN A 139 -9.44 4.17 1.86
CA ASN A 139 -10.65 4.40 1.08
C ASN A 139 -10.32 5.10 -0.24
N TYR A 140 -9.81 4.33 -1.22
CA TYR A 140 -9.47 4.87 -2.54
C TYR A 140 -10.71 5.24 -3.37
N GLU A 141 -11.86 4.66 -3.09
CA GLU A 141 -13.11 5.07 -3.73
C GLU A 141 -13.42 6.52 -3.39
N GLU A 142 -13.41 6.86 -2.11
CA GLU A 142 -13.63 8.25 -1.67
C GLU A 142 -12.53 9.19 -2.17
N GLY A 143 -11.27 8.75 -2.17
CA GLY A 143 -10.15 9.53 -2.70
C GLY A 143 -10.29 9.85 -4.19
N ALA A 144 -10.65 8.88 -5.00
CA ALA A 144 -10.88 9.07 -6.43
C ALA A 144 -12.13 9.93 -6.70
N TYR A 145 -13.20 9.74 -5.91
CA TYR A 145 -14.37 10.61 -5.96
C TYR A 145 -14.02 12.07 -5.69
N GLN A 146 -13.27 12.34 -4.63
CA GLN A 146 -12.84 13.71 -4.27
C GLN A 146 -11.94 14.31 -5.34
N MET A 147 -10.99 13.56 -5.89
CA MET A 147 -10.10 14.02 -6.96
C MET A 147 -10.87 14.37 -8.21
N THR A 148 -11.76 13.48 -8.67
CA THR A 148 -12.59 13.70 -9.87
C THR A 148 -13.53 14.88 -9.67
N THR A 149 -14.19 14.95 -8.52
CA THR A 149 -15.05 16.11 -8.14
C THR A 149 -14.27 17.42 -8.16
N HIS A 150 -13.00 17.40 -7.65
CA HIS A 150 -12.15 18.58 -7.67
C HIS A 150 -11.88 19.05 -9.10
N LEU A 151 -11.48 18.16 -10.00
CA LEU A 151 -11.23 18.53 -11.41
C LEU A 151 -12.50 19.04 -12.10
N ILE A 152 -13.65 18.44 -11.84
CA ILE A 152 -14.95 18.93 -12.36
C ILE A 152 -15.23 20.35 -11.87
N LYS A 153 -15.01 20.63 -10.58
CA LYS A 153 -15.17 21.98 -10.00
C LYS A 153 -14.17 22.99 -10.57
N MET A 154 -13.00 22.54 -11.05
CA MET A 154 -12.05 23.36 -11.80
C MET A 154 -12.43 23.57 -13.28
N GLY A 155 -13.62 23.07 -13.70
CA GLY A 155 -14.16 23.25 -15.04
C GLY A 155 -13.80 22.18 -16.05
N GLN A 156 -13.16 21.09 -15.61
CA GLN A 156 -12.81 19.98 -16.51
C GLN A 156 -14.04 19.12 -16.79
N LYS A 157 -14.31 18.85 -18.08
CA LYS A 157 -15.45 18.04 -18.53
C LYS A 157 -15.03 16.72 -19.18
N GLU A 158 -13.80 16.65 -19.68
CA GLU A 158 -13.20 15.47 -20.30
C GLU A 158 -12.06 15.01 -19.39
N ILE A 159 -12.33 13.99 -18.56
CA ILE A 159 -11.39 13.49 -17.56
C ILE A 159 -11.09 12.04 -17.87
N THR A 160 -9.83 11.73 -18.18
CA THR A 160 -9.36 10.36 -18.37
C THR A 160 -8.73 9.84 -17.09
N LEU A 161 -9.09 8.62 -16.71
CA LEU A 161 -8.47 7.88 -15.62
C LEU A 161 -7.45 6.90 -16.18
N LEU A 162 -6.18 7.04 -15.79
CA LEU A 162 -5.09 6.11 -16.15
C LEU A 162 -4.75 5.24 -14.95
N LEU A 163 -5.00 3.94 -15.07
CA LEU A 163 -4.80 2.92 -14.05
C LEU A 163 -3.55 2.09 -14.31
N ASP A 164 -3.10 1.36 -13.29
CA ASP A 164 -2.16 0.25 -13.44
C ASP A 164 -2.85 -0.91 -14.17
N GLU A 165 -2.11 -1.61 -15.04
CA GLU A 165 -2.60 -2.83 -15.70
C GLU A 165 -2.74 -4.02 -14.75
N ALA A 166 -2.06 -3.99 -13.59
CA ALA A 166 -2.18 -5.03 -12.57
C ALA A 166 -3.61 -5.07 -11.99
N PRO A 167 -4.22 -6.26 -11.85
CA PRO A 167 -5.62 -6.40 -11.43
C PRO A 167 -5.82 -6.24 -9.92
N LEU A 168 -5.26 -5.18 -9.35
CA LEU A 168 -5.34 -4.90 -7.92
C LEU A 168 -6.75 -4.43 -7.54
N VAL A 169 -7.19 -4.83 -6.34
CA VAL A 169 -8.51 -4.46 -5.79
C VAL A 169 -8.67 -2.95 -5.70
N GLU A 170 -7.60 -2.22 -5.41
CA GLU A 170 -7.61 -0.77 -5.34
C GLU A 170 -8.00 -0.10 -6.67
N MET A 171 -7.65 -0.70 -7.80
CA MET A 171 -8.04 -0.18 -9.11
C MET A 171 -9.57 -0.21 -9.28
N ARG A 172 -10.23 -1.22 -8.72
CA ARG A 172 -11.71 -1.28 -8.69
C ARG A 172 -12.33 -0.19 -7.84
N GLN A 173 -11.77 0.08 -6.66
CA GLN A 173 -12.22 1.18 -5.79
C GLN A 173 -12.03 2.55 -6.48
N ILE A 174 -10.85 2.78 -7.07
CA ILE A 174 -10.54 4.01 -7.80
C ILE A 174 -11.55 4.21 -8.94
N THR A 175 -11.80 3.16 -9.72
CA THR A 175 -12.80 3.19 -10.80
C THR A 175 -14.20 3.51 -10.27
N ALA A 176 -14.60 2.92 -9.16
CA ALA A 176 -15.92 3.17 -8.55
C ALA A 176 -16.07 4.63 -8.12
N GLY A 177 -15.06 5.21 -7.49
CA GLY A 177 -15.06 6.61 -7.07
C GLY A 177 -15.09 7.59 -8.24
N TYR A 178 -14.31 7.33 -9.29
CA TYR A 178 -14.32 8.10 -10.54
C TYR A 178 -15.71 8.07 -11.19
N ARG A 179 -16.27 6.88 -11.37
CA ARG A 179 -17.62 6.69 -11.95
C ARG A 179 -18.71 7.37 -11.15
N ARG A 180 -18.64 7.29 -9.81
CA ARG A 180 -19.58 7.96 -8.92
C ARG A 180 -19.56 9.47 -9.15
N ALA A 181 -18.37 10.08 -9.21
CA ALA A 181 -18.23 11.52 -9.43
C ALA A 181 -18.77 11.95 -10.81
N LEU A 182 -18.48 11.19 -11.88
CA LEU A 182 -19.04 11.49 -13.21
C LEU A 182 -20.56 11.40 -13.21
N ARG A 183 -21.15 10.32 -12.70
CA ARG A 183 -22.61 10.15 -12.67
C ARG A 183 -23.33 11.27 -11.90
N GLU A 184 -22.74 11.73 -10.81
CA GLU A 184 -23.37 12.74 -9.96
C GLU A 184 -23.20 14.16 -10.50
N LEU A 185 -22.08 14.47 -11.13
CA LEU A 185 -21.69 15.84 -11.46
C LEU A 185 -21.59 16.13 -12.96
N LEU A 186 -21.39 15.10 -13.78
CA LEU A 186 -21.27 15.18 -15.24
C LEU A 186 -21.98 13.96 -15.90
N PRO A 187 -23.30 13.81 -15.78
CA PRO A 187 -24.01 12.60 -16.23
C PRO A 187 -23.90 12.34 -17.74
N ASP A 188 -23.62 13.38 -18.54
CA ASP A 188 -23.46 13.26 -19.99
C ASP A 188 -22.01 13.04 -20.43
N ALA A 189 -21.05 12.98 -19.50
CA ALA A 189 -19.66 12.76 -19.84
C ALA A 189 -19.39 11.28 -20.16
N GLU A 190 -18.63 11.04 -21.23
CA GLU A 190 -18.14 9.71 -21.55
C GLU A 190 -17.06 9.26 -20.53
N GLU A 191 -17.20 8.02 -20.07
CA GLU A 191 -16.19 7.39 -19.23
C GLU A 191 -14.95 7.07 -20.06
N GLN A 192 -13.79 7.54 -19.65
CA GLN A 192 -12.51 7.28 -20.29
C GLN A 192 -11.54 6.67 -19.29
N ILE A 193 -11.34 5.35 -19.36
CA ILE A 193 -10.40 4.61 -18.53
C ILE A 193 -9.35 3.96 -19.43
N LEU A 194 -8.09 4.23 -19.14
CA LEU A 194 -6.94 3.64 -19.80
C LEU A 194 -6.14 2.83 -18.79
N THR A 195 -5.44 1.83 -19.26
CA THR A 195 -4.51 1.01 -18.45
C THR A 195 -3.14 1.00 -19.09
N GLU A 196 -2.12 1.09 -18.24
CA GLU A 196 -0.71 1.00 -18.65
C GLU A 196 0.13 0.66 -17.40
N GLN A 197 1.32 0.14 -17.58
CA GLN A 197 2.23 -0.16 -16.48
C GLN A 197 2.43 1.02 -15.53
N ASP A 198 2.42 0.77 -14.22
CA ASP A 198 2.65 1.79 -13.20
C ASP A 198 4.12 2.20 -13.11
N THR A 199 4.60 2.80 -14.21
CA THR A 199 5.97 3.29 -14.36
C THR A 199 6.00 4.66 -15.05
N PRO A 200 7.09 5.46 -14.91
CA PRO A 200 7.27 6.68 -15.71
C PRO A 200 7.26 6.40 -17.20
N ARG A 201 7.82 5.26 -17.63
CA ARG A 201 7.82 4.85 -19.04
C ARG A 201 6.40 4.59 -19.55
N GLY A 202 5.58 3.88 -18.78
CA GLY A 202 4.18 3.63 -19.14
C GLY A 202 3.39 4.93 -19.32
N GLY A 203 3.48 5.85 -18.35
CA GLY A 203 2.87 7.17 -18.45
C GLY A 203 3.34 7.97 -19.67
N TYR A 204 4.63 7.89 -20.00
CA TYR A 204 5.18 8.54 -21.19
C TYR A 204 4.61 7.94 -22.49
N LEU A 205 4.66 6.62 -22.64
CA LEU A 205 4.23 5.93 -23.86
C LEU A 205 2.74 6.10 -24.14
N ILE A 206 1.87 5.99 -23.12
CA ILE A 206 0.43 6.20 -23.31
C ILE A 206 0.13 7.63 -23.75
N THR A 207 0.84 8.62 -23.19
CA THR A 207 0.68 10.04 -23.57
C THR A 207 1.10 10.26 -25.00
N GLN A 208 2.23 9.69 -25.44
CA GLN A 208 2.66 9.77 -26.85
C GLN A 208 1.61 9.16 -27.80
N ARG A 209 1.02 8.02 -27.44
CA ARG A 209 -0.08 7.42 -28.23
C ARG A 209 -1.31 8.35 -28.33
N LEU A 210 -1.69 8.99 -27.24
CA LEU A 210 -2.81 9.94 -27.24
C LEU A 210 -2.52 11.16 -28.11
N LEU A 211 -1.30 11.66 -28.11
CA LEU A 211 -0.86 12.78 -28.94
C LEU A 211 -0.87 12.41 -30.43
N GLN A 212 -0.32 11.24 -30.78
CA GLN A 212 -0.28 10.76 -32.18
C GLN A 212 -1.69 10.56 -32.77
N ASN A 213 -2.64 10.21 -31.94
CA ASN A 213 -4.05 9.98 -32.35
C ASN A 213 -4.93 11.23 -32.23
N ASP A 214 -4.38 12.36 -31.77
CA ASP A 214 -5.13 13.60 -31.49
C ASP A 214 -6.29 13.40 -30.49
N THR A 215 -6.08 12.52 -29.51
CA THR A 215 -7.07 12.15 -28.48
C THR A 215 -6.64 12.58 -27.07
N LEU A 216 -5.76 13.58 -26.96
CA LEU A 216 -5.29 14.05 -25.66
C LEU A 216 -6.45 14.70 -24.88
N PRO A 217 -6.82 14.19 -23.69
CA PRO A 217 -7.93 14.70 -22.90
C PRO A 217 -7.65 16.10 -22.34
N ARG A 218 -8.67 16.72 -21.75
CA ARG A 218 -8.54 18.01 -21.04
C ARG A 218 -8.02 17.84 -19.62
N ALA A 219 -8.24 16.69 -19.02
CA ALA A 219 -7.68 16.34 -17.71
C ALA A 219 -7.34 14.85 -17.65
N MET A 220 -6.31 14.51 -16.89
CA MET A 220 -5.93 13.13 -16.61
C MET A 220 -5.68 12.92 -15.13
N ILE A 221 -6.23 11.82 -14.59
CA ILE A 221 -5.93 11.32 -13.25
C ILE A 221 -5.14 10.04 -13.42
N THR A 222 -3.91 9.97 -12.88
CA THR A 222 -3.09 8.76 -12.91
C THR A 222 -3.16 8.02 -11.57
N ALA A 223 -3.02 6.70 -11.59
CA ALA A 223 -3.00 5.88 -10.37
C ALA A 223 -1.78 6.23 -9.48
N SER A 224 -0.63 6.55 -10.07
CA SER A 224 0.58 6.84 -9.32
C SER A 224 1.33 8.09 -9.77
N SER A 225 2.22 8.56 -8.89
CA SER A 225 3.17 9.63 -9.21
C SER A 225 4.23 9.21 -10.25
N GLY A 226 4.49 7.91 -10.39
CA GLY A 226 5.35 7.37 -11.44
C GLY A 226 4.76 7.62 -12.82
N GLN A 227 3.53 7.12 -13.06
CA GLN A 227 2.81 7.40 -14.31
C GLN A 227 2.67 8.91 -14.56
N ALA A 228 2.29 9.71 -13.52
CA ALA A 228 2.14 11.15 -13.66
C ALA A 228 3.42 11.84 -14.13
N SER A 229 4.59 11.43 -13.63
CA SER A 229 5.88 12.00 -14.06
C SER A 229 6.17 11.71 -15.54
N GLY A 230 5.82 10.52 -16.01
CA GLY A 230 5.94 10.14 -17.42
C GLY A 230 5.00 10.92 -18.32
N VAL A 231 3.73 11.06 -17.92
CA VAL A 231 2.74 11.91 -18.61
C VAL A 231 3.26 13.34 -18.73
N LEU A 232 3.70 13.93 -17.61
CA LEU A 232 4.21 15.29 -17.59
C LEU A 232 5.43 15.46 -18.51
N LYS A 233 6.36 14.49 -18.49
CA LYS A 233 7.53 14.51 -19.36
C LYS A 233 7.15 14.49 -20.84
N ALA A 234 6.20 13.63 -21.23
CA ALA A 234 5.73 13.58 -22.62
C ALA A 234 5.08 14.89 -23.08
N LEU A 235 4.29 15.51 -22.21
CA LEU A 235 3.67 16.82 -22.49
C LEU A 235 4.73 17.93 -22.63
N GLN A 236 5.76 17.93 -21.76
CA GLN A 236 6.86 18.91 -21.82
C GLN A 236 7.67 18.77 -23.13
N ASP A 237 7.94 17.56 -23.60
CA ASP A 237 8.67 17.31 -24.85
C ASP A 237 7.93 17.90 -26.06
N GLU A 238 6.60 17.87 -26.03
CA GLU A 238 5.74 18.45 -27.06
C GLU A 238 5.33 19.91 -26.76
N LYS A 239 5.91 20.53 -25.73
CA LYS A 239 5.63 21.92 -25.30
C LYS A 239 4.15 22.17 -24.97
N ILE A 240 3.47 21.13 -24.50
CA ILE A 240 2.07 21.22 -24.06
C ILE A 240 2.03 21.68 -22.61
N LEU A 241 1.31 22.77 -22.37
CA LEU A 241 1.25 23.40 -21.07
C LEU A 241 0.27 22.67 -20.13
N VAL A 242 0.72 22.46 -18.91
CA VAL A 242 -0.08 21.95 -17.78
C VAL A 242 -0.19 23.10 -16.78
N PRO A 243 -1.39 23.50 -16.39
CA PRO A 243 -2.71 22.89 -16.65
C PRO A 243 -3.46 23.41 -17.88
N GLU A 244 -2.94 24.43 -18.61
CA GLU A 244 -3.70 25.23 -19.60
C GLU A 244 -4.30 24.38 -20.72
N ARG A 245 -3.54 23.40 -21.26
CA ARG A 245 -4.05 22.48 -22.29
C ARG A 245 -4.57 21.19 -21.68
N MET A 246 -3.92 20.67 -20.64
CA MET A 246 -4.33 19.47 -19.95
C MET A 246 -4.02 19.56 -18.44
N ALA A 247 -5.04 19.47 -17.60
CA ALA A 247 -4.86 19.35 -16.16
C ALA A 247 -4.36 17.94 -15.81
N LEU A 248 -3.45 17.84 -14.83
CA LEU A 248 -2.88 16.56 -14.41
C LEU A 248 -3.01 16.41 -12.88
N ALA A 249 -3.48 15.24 -12.45
CA ALA A 249 -3.54 14.88 -11.05
C ALA A 249 -3.14 13.41 -10.85
N CYS A 250 -2.77 13.01 -9.62
CA CYS A 250 -2.42 11.61 -9.35
C CYS A 250 -2.98 11.13 -8.00
N LEU A 251 -3.28 9.84 -7.91
CA LEU A 251 -3.87 9.21 -6.71
C LEU A 251 -2.80 8.69 -5.73
N SER A 252 -1.56 9.15 -5.89
CA SER A 252 -0.46 8.83 -4.99
C SER A 252 0.48 10.03 -4.85
N ASP A 253 0.44 10.72 -3.70
CA ASP A 253 1.37 11.81 -3.43
C ASP A 253 2.79 11.30 -3.13
N SER A 254 3.78 12.05 -3.57
CA SER A 254 5.19 11.80 -3.30
C SER A 254 5.95 13.12 -3.19
N SER A 255 7.16 13.10 -2.62
CA SER A 255 8.04 14.27 -2.64
C SER A 255 8.27 14.77 -4.07
N THR A 256 8.30 13.86 -5.05
CA THR A 256 8.42 14.19 -6.48
C THR A 256 7.24 15.05 -6.95
N CYS A 257 6.00 14.78 -6.51
CA CYS A 257 4.84 15.58 -6.89
C CYS A 257 4.97 17.06 -6.53
N ALA A 258 5.66 17.36 -5.42
CA ALA A 258 5.84 18.73 -4.93
C ALA A 258 6.93 19.51 -5.69
N ILE A 259 7.93 18.80 -6.28
CA ILE A 259 9.08 19.42 -6.95
C ILE A 259 8.98 19.43 -8.48
N LEU A 260 8.01 18.71 -9.06
CA LEU A 260 7.74 18.78 -10.50
C LEU A 260 7.22 20.18 -10.89
N GLU A 261 7.39 20.54 -12.18
CA GLU A 261 6.88 21.81 -12.70
C GLU A 261 5.83 21.52 -13.80
N PRO A 262 4.56 21.88 -13.57
CA PRO A 262 4.02 22.40 -12.31
C PRO A 262 3.92 21.34 -11.20
N PRO A 263 3.91 21.74 -9.90
CA PRO A 263 3.67 20.81 -8.81
C PRO A 263 2.33 20.10 -8.94
N LEU A 264 2.35 18.76 -8.79
CA LEU A 264 1.19 17.92 -9.06
C LEU A 264 0.18 17.90 -7.91
N THR A 265 -1.08 18.16 -8.23
CA THR A 265 -2.22 17.86 -7.36
C THR A 265 -2.28 16.34 -7.15
N ALA A 266 -2.31 15.91 -5.89
CA ALA A 266 -2.14 14.51 -5.56
C ALA A 266 -2.99 14.07 -4.36
N LEU A 267 -3.23 12.76 -4.26
CA LEU A 267 -3.89 12.15 -3.11
C LEU A 267 -2.84 11.62 -2.13
N GLU A 268 -2.74 12.23 -0.96
CA GLU A 268 -1.89 11.73 0.13
C GLU A 268 -2.54 10.51 0.78
N SER A 269 -1.89 9.37 0.61
CA SER A 269 -2.32 8.10 1.18
C SER A 269 -1.51 7.78 2.43
N PRO A 270 -2.15 7.52 3.60
CA PRO A 270 -1.44 7.25 4.86
C PRO A 270 -0.87 5.81 4.91
N SER A 271 -0.10 5.41 3.88
CA SER A 271 0.36 4.02 3.68
C SER A 271 1.25 3.52 4.82
N ARG A 272 2.15 4.39 5.36
CA ARG A 272 2.96 4.01 6.52
C ARG A 272 2.10 3.77 7.76
N ARG A 273 1.09 4.62 7.99
CA ARG A 273 0.13 4.43 9.11
C ARG A 273 -0.66 3.15 8.93
N LEU A 274 -1.05 2.82 7.69
CA LEU A 274 -1.74 1.58 7.36
C LEU A 274 -0.91 0.35 7.76
N GLY A 275 0.39 0.32 7.42
CA GLY A 275 1.30 -0.73 7.84
C GLY A 275 1.42 -0.85 9.37
N MET A 276 1.46 0.30 10.08
CA MET A 276 1.47 0.30 11.55
C MET A 276 0.17 -0.26 12.15
N VAL A 277 -0.98 0.05 11.54
CA VAL A 277 -2.28 -0.48 11.97
C VAL A 277 -2.33 -1.98 11.76
N ALA A 278 -1.99 -2.46 10.55
CA ALA A 278 -1.97 -3.88 10.24
C ALA A 278 -1.08 -4.69 11.20
N ALA A 279 0.11 -4.18 11.49
CA ALA A 279 1.02 -4.85 12.42
C ALA A 279 0.49 -4.89 13.85
N ARG A 280 -0.15 -3.83 14.34
CA ARG A 280 -0.80 -3.84 15.67
C ARG A 280 -1.93 -4.85 15.72
N MET A 281 -2.84 -4.82 14.75
CA MET A 281 -3.93 -5.80 14.65
C MET A 281 -3.39 -7.23 14.64
N LEU A 282 -2.29 -7.49 13.90
CA LEU A 282 -1.69 -8.82 13.86
C LEU A 282 -1.13 -9.22 15.22
N PHE A 283 -0.40 -8.33 15.90
CA PHE A 283 0.17 -8.67 17.21
C PHE A 283 -0.89 -8.82 18.30
N ASP A 284 -1.94 -8.02 18.27
CA ASP A 284 -3.08 -8.17 19.19
C ASP A 284 -3.70 -9.57 19.00
N ASN A 285 -3.87 -10.04 17.77
CA ASN A 285 -4.36 -11.39 17.46
C ASN A 285 -3.39 -12.52 17.89
N ILE A 286 -2.06 -12.31 17.78
CA ILE A 286 -1.06 -13.29 18.22
C ILE A 286 -1.02 -13.40 19.76
N GLU A 287 -1.28 -12.29 20.47
CA GLU A 287 -1.23 -12.20 21.93
C GLU A 287 -2.54 -12.68 22.60
N ASP A 288 -3.67 -12.57 21.91
CA ASP A 288 -5.01 -12.93 22.45
C ASP A 288 -5.19 -14.44 22.70
N ASN A 289 -4.35 -15.32 22.15
CA ASN A 289 -4.42 -16.78 22.28
C ASN A 289 -5.85 -17.38 22.22
N GLY A 290 -6.85 -16.59 21.80
CA GLY A 290 -8.26 -16.99 21.73
C GLY A 290 -9.03 -16.92 23.07
N GLU A 291 -8.47 -16.36 24.15
CA GLU A 291 -9.10 -16.30 25.46
C GLU A 291 -10.16 -15.20 25.58
N GLU A 292 -9.95 -14.05 24.95
CA GLU A 292 -10.92 -12.92 24.96
C GLU A 292 -11.70 -12.79 23.63
N GLY A 293 -11.30 -13.53 22.58
CA GLY A 293 -11.99 -13.59 21.31
C GLY A 293 -12.12 -12.21 20.66
N ILE A 294 -10.98 -11.58 20.29
CA ILE A 294 -11.02 -10.33 19.51
C ILE A 294 -11.86 -10.57 18.25
N GLY A 295 -13.03 -9.93 18.20
CA GLY A 295 -13.94 -10.05 17.09
C GLY A 295 -13.32 -9.53 15.78
N PRO A 296 -13.97 -9.74 14.63
CA PRO A 296 -13.53 -9.20 13.36
C PRO A 296 -13.30 -7.69 13.44
N GLN A 297 -12.14 -7.22 12.99
CA GLN A 297 -11.78 -5.80 13.00
C GLN A 297 -11.65 -5.28 11.57
N GLU A 298 -12.27 -4.15 11.31
CA GLU A 298 -12.10 -3.40 10.07
C GLU A 298 -11.63 -1.98 10.38
N VAL A 299 -10.51 -1.56 9.77
CA VAL A 299 -9.97 -0.21 9.93
C VAL A 299 -9.83 0.46 8.57
N ILE A 300 -10.60 1.53 8.34
CA ILE A 300 -10.60 2.29 7.11
C ILE A 300 -9.87 3.62 7.32
N LEU A 301 -8.79 3.85 6.61
CA LEU A 301 -8.06 5.10 6.63
C LEU A 301 -8.50 5.99 5.46
N GLN A 302 -8.71 7.28 5.75
CA GLN A 302 -9.10 8.24 4.73
C GLN A 302 -7.86 8.88 4.10
N PRO A 303 -7.76 8.95 2.76
CA PRO A 303 -6.73 9.71 2.08
C PRO A 303 -7.06 11.20 2.14
N LYS A 304 -6.07 12.06 1.86
CA LYS A 304 -6.23 13.52 1.83
C LYS A 304 -5.87 14.08 0.48
N LEU A 305 -6.71 14.94 -0.08
CA LEU A 305 -6.41 15.64 -1.32
C LEU A 305 -5.46 16.82 -1.04
N LYS A 306 -4.29 16.81 -1.68
CA LYS A 306 -3.33 17.92 -1.72
C LYS A 306 -3.43 18.62 -3.05
N ILE A 307 -4.06 19.80 -3.04
CA ILE A 307 -4.28 20.60 -4.23
C ILE A 307 -3.04 21.44 -4.50
N ARG A 308 -2.45 21.28 -5.72
CA ARG A 308 -1.30 22.03 -6.20
C ARG A 308 -1.62 22.68 -7.55
N ARG A 309 -0.61 23.11 -8.34
CA ARG A 309 -0.83 23.93 -9.55
C ARG A 309 -1.28 23.15 -10.78
N SER A 310 -0.98 21.88 -10.89
CA SER A 310 -1.21 21.07 -12.09
C SER A 310 -2.69 20.87 -12.47
N CYS A 311 -3.63 21.23 -11.59
CA CYS A 311 -5.06 21.20 -11.85
C CYS A 311 -5.69 22.58 -12.15
N GLY A 312 -4.84 23.63 -12.25
CA GLY A 312 -5.30 25.00 -12.45
C GLY A 312 -5.50 25.84 -11.17
N ASN A 313 -5.14 25.27 -10.00
CA ASN A 313 -5.19 26.03 -8.76
C ASN A 313 -4.09 27.09 -8.72
N THR A 314 -4.46 28.33 -8.36
CA THR A 314 -3.56 29.50 -8.32
C THR A 314 -3.04 29.85 -6.93
N LYS A 315 -3.30 29.03 -5.93
CA LYS A 315 -2.83 29.28 -4.55
C LYS A 315 -1.30 29.34 -4.45
N PRO A 316 -0.74 30.15 -3.54
CA PRO A 316 0.69 30.28 -3.35
C PRO A 316 1.38 28.95 -2.97
N ILE A 317 2.64 28.77 -3.39
CA ILE A 317 3.41 27.52 -3.21
C ILE A 317 3.60 27.15 -1.74
N TYR A 318 3.76 28.12 -0.83
CA TYR A 318 3.96 27.82 0.60
C TYR A 318 2.77 27.14 1.27
N GLU A 319 1.56 27.21 0.69
CA GLU A 319 0.39 26.45 1.13
C GLU A 319 0.39 24.98 0.60
N LEU A 320 1.35 24.62 -0.26
CA LEU A 320 1.40 23.33 -0.93
C LEU A 320 2.14 22.24 -0.13
N PHE A 321 2.91 22.65 0.90
CA PHE A 321 3.71 21.76 1.75
C PHE A 321 3.11 21.56 3.17
N GLY A 322 1.96 22.18 3.44
CA GLY A 322 1.26 22.16 4.72
C GLY A 322 0.46 20.89 5.00
#